data_3ba615c5da37a627dd695652a9d1b775
#
_entry.id   3ba615c5da37a627dd695652a9d1b775
#
_cell.length_a   1.000
_cell.length_b   1.000
_cell.length_c   1.000
_cell.angle_alpha   90.00
_cell.angle_beta   90.00
_cell.angle_gamma   90.00
#
_symmetry.space_group_name_H-M   'P 1'
#
loop_
_entity.id
_entity.type
_entity.pdbx_description
1 polymer ?
#
loop_
_entity_poly.entity_id
_entity_poly.type
_entity_poly.pdbx_seq_one_letter_code
_entity_poly.pdbx_strand_id
1 'polypeptide(L)'
;MDVTEKTALVTRDPTEEVVTNEELVNLFNTNSHPKHYIGLEISGFLHLGSLILTGFKINDFIKAGVKCSVFLADWHTFINDKLGGDLETIKKVSEYYADAFRLLCPGIEILQGSKLYESRREYWTELIRFAKHMSLSRAMRTLTIMGRSEKDKLDLAQMLYAPMQAVDIHAMDLDIVHSGMDQRKIHMFVREIFPKMKWKVPVAIHHRLLPGLAEPEPTSGEDDKIAGKMSKSKPSSGIFIHDSDEEIRSKIKKAWCPE
;
A
#
# COMPACT_ATOMS: atom_id res chain seq x y z
N MET A 1 25.89 -8.67 -4.90
CA MET A 1 24.66 -9.36 -5.36
C MET A 1 24.46 -9.00 -6.81
N ASP A 2 24.40 -10.00 -7.68
CA ASP A 2 24.14 -9.79 -9.12
C ASP A 2 22.65 -9.55 -9.40
N VAL A 3 22.27 -9.30 -10.66
CA VAL A 3 20.88 -8.99 -11.05
C VAL A 3 19.96 -10.19 -10.83
N THR A 4 20.43 -11.40 -11.06
CA THR A 4 19.64 -12.63 -10.86
C THR A 4 19.31 -12.83 -9.37
N GLU A 5 20.29 -12.66 -8.51
CA GLU A 5 20.12 -12.75 -7.06
C GLU A 5 19.16 -11.66 -6.52
N LYS A 6 19.32 -10.41 -7.00
CA LYS A 6 18.43 -9.29 -6.63
C LYS A 6 16.98 -9.59 -7.06
N THR A 7 16.81 -10.04 -8.30
CA THR A 7 15.49 -10.38 -8.84
C THR A 7 14.87 -11.53 -8.05
N ALA A 8 15.59 -12.62 -7.79
CA ALA A 8 15.09 -13.75 -7.01
C ALA A 8 14.66 -13.32 -5.60
N LEU A 9 15.44 -12.44 -4.95
CA LEU A 9 15.12 -11.94 -3.61
C LEU A 9 13.85 -11.09 -3.59
N VAL A 10 13.67 -10.22 -4.59
CA VAL A 10 12.52 -9.33 -4.70
C VAL A 10 11.25 -10.09 -5.13
N THR A 11 11.38 -11.15 -5.94
CA THR A 11 10.23 -11.92 -6.46
C THR A 11 9.83 -13.12 -5.60
N ARG A 12 10.64 -13.50 -4.59
CA ARG A 12 10.29 -14.61 -3.69
C ARG A 12 9.03 -14.31 -2.87
N ASP A 13 8.43 -15.34 -2.33
CA ASP A 13 7.29 -15.17 -1.40
C ASP A 13 7.58 -14.09 -0.34
N PRO A 14 6.59 -13.28 0.02
CA PRO A 14 5.17 -13.32 -0.35
C PRO A 14 4.81 -12.55 -1.62
N THR A 15 5.75 -12.25 -2.54
CA THR A 15 5.42 -11.63 -3.83
C THR A 15 4.52 -12.55 -4.64
N GLU A 16 3.37 -12.06 -5.08
CA GLU A 16 2.41 -12.78 -5.92
C GLU A 16 2.51 -12.35 -7.38
N GLU A 17 2.79 -11.07 -7.64
CA GLU A 17 2.80 -10.52 -9.00
C GLU A 17 3.90 -9.47 -9.18
N VAL A 18 4.54 -9.50 -10.34
CA VAL A 18 5.44 -8.44 -10.82
C VAL A 18 5.00 -7.99 -12.20
N VAL A 19 4.81 -6.70 -12.40
CA VAL A 19 4.40 -6.11 -13.68
C VAL A 19 5.46 -5.10 -14.13
N THR A 20 6.44 -5.55 -14.92
CA THR A 20 6.71 -6.91 -15.42
C THR A 20 8.09 -7.40 -14.92
N ASN A 21 8.32 -8.73 -14.97
CA ASN A 21 9.63 -9.28 -14.61
C ASN A 21 10.75 -8.77 -15.53
N GLU A 22 10.48 -8.59 -16.81
CA GLU A 22 11.44 -8.05 -17.78
C GLU A 22 11.85 -6.62 -17.41
N GLU A 23 10.89 -5.76 -17.07
CA GLU A 23 11.15 -4.39 -16.62
C GLU A 23 11.93 -4.36 -15.31
N LEU A 24 11.67 -5.28 -14.37
CA LEU A 24 12.41 -5.40 -13.12
C LEU A 24 13.87 -5.78 -13.35
N VAL A 25 14.13 -6.76 -14.22
CA VAL A 25 15.49 -7.15 -14.60
C VAL A 25 16.23 -5.99 -15.28
N ASN A 26 15.55 -5.30 -16.21
CA ASN A 26 16.12 -4.13 -16.87
C ASN A 26 16.43 -2.99 -15.86
N LEU A 27 15.53 -2.77 -14.91
CA LEU A 27 15.72 -1.77 -13.86
C LEU A 27 16.98 -2.07 -13.03
N PHE A 28 17.19 -3.33 -12.60
CA PHE A 28 18.39 -3.71 -11.85
C PHE A 28 19.68 -3.67 -12.67
N ASN A 29 19.60 -3.82 -14.00
CA ASN A 29 20.74 -3.65 -14.88
C ASN A 29 21.14 -2.18 -15.06
N THR A 30 20.17 -1.25 -14.99
CA THR A 30 20.40 0.16 -15.35
C THR A 30 20.44 1.10 -14.14
N ASN A 31 19.92 0.67 -12.98
CA ASN A 31 19.87 1.47 -11.76
C ASN A 31 20.35 0.64 -10.57
N SER A 32 21.47 1.04 -9.97
CA SER A 32 22.06 0.34 -8.81
C SER A 32 21.26 0.52 -7.52
N HIS A 33 20.47 1.61 -7.41
CA HIS A 33 19.69 1.98 -6.23
C HIS A 33 18.30 2.46 -6.59
N PRO A 34 17.41 1.59 -7.13
CA PRO A 34 16.05 1.97 -7.47
C PRO A 34 15.29 2.49 -6.27
N LYS A 35 14.42 3.47 -6.48
CA LYS A 35 13.55 4.03 -5.46
C LYS A 35 12.26 3.21 -5.37
N HIS A 36 11.93 2.79 -4.18
CA HIS A 36 10.73 2.01 -3.86
C HIS A 36 9.90 2.71 -2.80
N TYR A 37 8.59 2.53 -2.86
CA TYR A 37 7.70 2.89 -1.76
C TYR A 37 6.64 1.81 -1.52
N ILE A 38 6.12 1.83 -0.31
CA ILE A 38 4.81 1.29 0.05
C ILE A 38 4.01 2.36 0.78
N GLY A 39 2.77 2.61 0.33
CA GLY A 39 1.84 3.55 0.97
C GLY A 39 0.98 2.86 2.02
N LEU A 40 0.84 3.47 3.18
CA LEU A 40 0.03 2.96 4.28
C LEU A 40 -0.99 4.01 4.75
N GLU A 41 -2.26 3.63 4.74
CA GLU A 41 -3.32 4.36 5.42
C GLU A 41 -3.21 4.14 6.93
N ILE A 42 -3.31 5.23 7.70
CA ILE A 42 -3.15 5.22 9.16
C ILE A 42 -4.52 4.99 9.78
N SER A 43 -4.92 3.75 9.95
CA SER A 43 -6.31 3.39 10.28
C SER A 43 -6.45 2.58 11.58
N GLY A 44 -5.50 2.70 12.51
CA GLY A 44 -5.52 2.02 13.80
C GLY A 44 -4.25 1.23 14.08
N PHE A 45 -4.32 0.23 14.96
CA PHE A 45 -3.16 -0.58 15.32
C PHE A 45 -2.64 -1.42 14.15
N LEU A 46 -1.32 -1.59 14.13
CA LEU A 46 -0.66 -2.48 13.17
C LEU A 46 -0.90 -3.96 13.57
N HIS A 47 -1.11 -4.79 12.57
CA HIS A 47 -1.28 -6.23 12.70
C HIS A 47 -0.23 -6.99 11.88
N LEU A 48 -0.15 -8.31 12.03
CA LEU A 48 0.87 -9.14 11.38
C LEU A 48 0.95 -8.88 9.86
N GLY A 49 -0.18 -8.78 9.16
CA GLY A 49 -0.19 -8.53 7.71
C GLY A 49 0.35 -7.15 7.34
N SER A 50 -0.04 -6.11 8.09
CA SER A 50 0.34 -4.73 7.77
C SER A 50 1.75 -4.35 8.21
N LEU A 51 2.35 -5.05 9.18
CA LEU A 51 3.69 -4.76 9.66
C LEU A 51 4.69 -5.87 9.32
N ILE A 52 4.45 -7.09 9.82
CA ILE A 52 5.47 -8.16 9.75
C ILE A 52 5.66 -8.66 8.32
N LEU A 53 4.56 -9.02 7.62
CA LEU A 53 4.64 -9.49 6.24
C LEU A 53 5.20 -8.41 5.31
N THR A 54 4.70 -7.18 5.45
CA THR A 54 5.17 -6.03 4.67
C THR A 54 6.64 -5.73 4.97
N GLY A 55 7.03 -5.73 6.26
CA GLY A 55 8.40 -5.45 6.67
C GLY A 55 9.40 -6.50 6.21
N PHE A 56 9.04 -7.78 6.19
CA PHE A 56 9.89 -8.82 5.61
C PHE A 56 10.14 -8.54 4.13
N LYS A 57 9.12 -8.14 3.38
CA LYS A 57 9.26 -7.81 1.96
C LYS A 57 10.11 -6.55 1.74
N ILE A 58 9.92 -5.51 2.55
CA ILE A 58 10.78 -4.31 2.52
C ILE A 58 12.24 -4.68 2.78
N ASN A 59 12.52 -5.56 3.74
CA ASN A 59 13.88 -6.01 4.01
C ASN A 59 14.50 -6.78 2.84
N ASP A 60 13.70 -7.50 2.03
CA ASP A 60 14.18 -8.10 0.79
C ASP A 60 14.60 -7.04 -0.23
N PHE A 61 13.80 -6.00 -0.39
CA PHE A 61 14.16 -4.87 -1.25
C PHE A 61 15.44 -4.16 -0.77
N ILE A 62 15.56 -3.90 0.53
CA ILE A 62 16.77 -3.27 1.11
C ILE A 62 18.00 -4.14 0.83
N LYS A 63 17.92 -5.45 1.05
CA LYS A 63 18.99 -6.40 0.76
C LYS A 63 19.37 -6.42 -0.72
N ALA A 64 18.40 -6.23 -1.62
CA ALA A 64 18.63 -6.11 -3.06
C ALA A 64 19.27 -4.76 -3.48
N GLY A 65 19.52 -3.85 -2.54
CA GLY A 65 20.12 -2.53 -2.79
C GLY A 65 19.11 -1.46 -3.20
N VAL A 66 17.82 -1.71 -3.01
CA VAL A 66 16.74 -0.77 -3.32
C VAL A 66 16.62 0.28 -2.21
N LYS A 67 16.45 1.55 -2.56
CA LYS A 67 16.15 2.63 -1.61
C LYS A 67 14.66 2.56 -1.27
N CYS A 68 14.36 2.08 -0.07
CA CYS A 68 13.00 1.83 0.37
C CYS A 68 12.45 2.96 1.22
N SER A 69 11.19 3.30 0.97
CA SER A 69 10.42 4.22 1.81
C SER A 69 9.06 3.65 2.18
N VAL A 70 8.59 4.03 3.38
CA VAL A 70 7.20 3.89 3.81
C VAL A 70 6.55 5.26 3.73
N PHE A 71 5.51 5.36 2.94
CA PHE A 71 4.72 6.58 2.78
C PHE A 71 3.50 6.51 3.71
N LEU A 72 3.48 7.38 4.71
CA LEU A 72 2.38 7.53 5.64
C LEU A 72 1.34 8.47 5.03
N ALA A 73 0.26 7.90 4.54
CA ALA A 73 -0.76 8.55 3.74
C ALA A 73 -1.79 9.28 4.64
N ASP A 74 -1.34 10.31 5.37
CA ASP A 74 -2.13 11.05 6.36
C ASP A 74 -3.37 11.73 5.74
N TRP A 75 -3.23 12.39 4.60
CA TRP A 75 -4.36 12.98 3.87
C TRP A 75 -5.32 11.94 3.30
N HIS A 76 -4.82 10.81 2.82
CA HIS A 76 -5.69 9.69 2.40
C HIS A 76 -6.47 9.13 3.59
N THR A 77 -5.82 9.03 4.75
CA THR A 77 -6.45 8.64 6.01
C THR A 77 -7.58 9.57 6.41
N PHE A 78 -7.33 10.89 6.30
CA PHE A 78 -8.32 11.95 6.54
C PHE A 78 -9.50 11.85 5.56
N ILE A 79 -9.22 11.77 4.26
CA ILE A 79 -10.23 11.66 3.19
C ILE A 79 -11.11 10.41 3.38
N ASN A 80 -10.55 9.32 3.90
CA ASN A 80 -11.28 8.08 4.14
C ASN A 80 -11.95 8.00 5.52
N ASP A 81 -12.05 9.11 6.25
CA ASP A 81 -12.67 9.21 7.59
C ASP A 81 -12.10 8.23 8.63
N LYS A 82 -10.86 7.78 8.47
CA LYS A 82 -10.23 6.93 9.47
C LYS A 82 -9.87 7.74 10.71
N LEU A 83 -9.88 7.09 11.86
CA LEU A 83 -9.62 7.74 13.15
C LEU A 83 -10.52 8.98 13.39
N GLY A 84 -11.77 8.90 12.90
CA GLY A 84 -12.75 9.97 13.01
C GLY A 84 -12.48 11.20 12.14
N GLY A 85 -11.56 11.10 11.17
CA GLY A 85 -11.17 12.25 10.33
C GLY A 85 -10.43 13.34 11.13
N ASP A 86 -9.81 13.00 12.26
CA ASP A 86 -9.07 13.95 13.08
C ASP A 86 -7.58 13.96 12.74
N LEU A 87 -7.11 15.06 12.10
CA LEU A 87 -5.74 15.20 11.62
C LEU A 87 -4.69 15.12 12.74
N GLU A 88 -5.00 15.62 13.94
CA GLU A 88 -4.05 15.56 15.06
C GLU A 88 -3.87 14.13 15.58
N THR A 89 -4.96 13.37 15.66
CA THR A 89 -4.90 11.93 15.98
C THR A 89 -4.17 11.16 14.89
N ILE A 90 -4.45 11.47 13.60
CA ILE A 90 -3.75 10.84 12.47
C ILE A 90 -2.24 11.08 12.55
N LYS A 91 -1.79 12.31 12.84
CA LYS A 91 -0.36 12.63 13.02
C LYS A 91 0.28 11.83 14.16
N LYS A 92 -0.37 11.74 15.32
CA LYS A 92 0.14 10.96 16.47
C LYS A 92 0.26 9.47 16.12
N VAL A 93 -0.74 8.90 15.47
CA VAL A 93 -0.69 7.49 15.04
C VAL A 93 0.33 7.28 13.93
N SER A 94 0.61 8.30 13.11
CA SER A 94 1.69 8.26 12.10
C SER A 94 3.07 8.04 12.73
N GLU A 95 3.35 8.67 13.88
CA GLU A 95 4.61 8.48 14.60
C GLU A 95 4.78 7.04 15.08
N TYR A 96 3.72 6.44 15.61
CA TYR A 96 3.70 5.03 15.99
C TYR A 96 4.00 4.11 14.79
N TYR A 97 3.41 4.37 13.60
CA TYR A 97 3.74 3.62 12.39
C TYR A 97 5.21 3.80 12.00
N ALA A 98 5.70 5.04 12.03
CA ALA A 98 7.09 5.34 11.71
C ALA A 98 8.06 4.56 12.58
N ASP A 99 7.83 4.52 13.89
CA ASP A 99 8.69 3.84 14.84
C ASP A 99 8.65 2.32 14.66
N ALA A 100 7.47 1.75 14.43
CA ALA A 100 7.33 0.32 14.18
C ALA A 100 8.09 -0.11 12.91
N PHE A 101 8.01 0.67 11.82
CA PHE A 101 8.74 0.35 10.59
C PHE A 101 10.24 0.62 10.71
N ARG A 102 10.69 1.65 11.41
CA ARG A 102 12.12 1.88 11.69
C ARG A 102 12.74 0.73 12.48
N LEU A 103 12.00 0.19 13.46
CA LEU A 103 12.43 -0.95 14.25
C LEU A 103 12.55 -2.22 13.40
N LEU A 104 11.57 -2.49 12.54
CA LEU A 104 11.53 -3.72 11.74
C LEU A 104 12.42 -3.67 10.49
N CYS A 105 12.58 -2.49 9.90
CA CYS A 105 13.29 -2.26 8.65
C CYS A 105 14.38 -1.18 8.84
N PRO A 106 15.54 -1.53 9.42
CA PRO A 106 16.62 -0.57 9.63
C PRO A 106 17.04 0.11 8.33
N GLY A 107 17.12 1.44 8.34
CA GLY A 107 17.49 2.23 7.17
C GLY A 107 16.30 2.60 6.25
N ILE A 108 15.07 2.27 6.64
CA ILE A 108 13.87 2.71 5.91
C ILE A 108 13.69 4.22 6.01
N GLU A 109 13.34 4.85 4.89
CA GLU A 109 12.90 6.24 4.86
C GLU A 109 11.41 6.33 5.19
N ILE A 110 11.03 7.27 6.05
CA ILE A 110 9.62 7.55 6.37
C ILE A 110 9.22 8.87 5.75
N LEU A 111 8.23 8.83 4.87
CA LEU A 111 7.67 9.99 4.18
C LEU A 111 6.24 10.23 4.65
N GLN A 112 5.85 11.47 4.84
CA GLN A 112 4.47 11.87 5.15
C GLN A 112 3.84 12.57 3.96
N GLY A 113 2.59 12.24 3.65
CA GLY A 113 1.84 12.85 2.56
C GLY A 113 1.76 14.37 2.68
N SER A 114 1.38 14.90 3.84
CA SER A 114 1.32 16.34 4.10
C SER A 114 2.64 17.05 3.77
N LYS A 115 3.78 16.49 4.18
CA LYS A 115 5.11 17.06 3.88
C LYS A 115 5.45 17.01 2.39
N LEU A 116 5.06 15.94 1.70
CA LEU A 116 5.22 15.86 0.25
C LEU A 116 4.44 16.97 -0.45
N TYR A 117 3.19 17.18 -0.08
CA TYR A 117 2.31 18.16 -0.73
C TYR A 117 2.72 19.60 -0.44
N GLU A 118 3.24 19.88 0.75
CA GLU A 118 3.79 21.20 1.10
C GLU A 118 5.09 21.50 0.35
N SER A 119 5.94 20.49 0.16
CA SER A 119 7.26 20.66 -0.47
C SER A 119 7.20 20.73 -2.00
N ARG A 120 6.15 20.20 -2.63
CA ARG A 120 6.01 20.12 -4.09
C ARG A 120 4.97 21.09 -4.61
N ARG A 121 5.43 22.25 -5.07
CA ARG A 121 4.57 23.34 -5.55
C ARG A 121 3.60 22.93 -6.66
N GLU A 122 4.02 22.04 -7.57
CA GLU A 122 3.24 21.57 -8.71
C GLU A 122 2.23 20.47 -8.38
N TYR A 123 2.27 19.90 -7.19
CA TYR A 123 1.48 18.72 -6.81
C TYR A 123 0.00 18.84 -7.18
N TRP A 124 -0.64 19.93 -6.79
CA TRP A 124 -2.07 20.13 -7.03
C TRP A 124 -2.41 20.34 -8.50
N THR A 125 -1.51 20.97 -9.25
CA THR A 125 -1.64 21.11 -10.70
C THR A 125 -1.51 19.75 -11.40
N GLU A 126 -0.58 18.93 -10.97
CA GLU A 126 -0.38 17.57 -11.47
C GLU A 126 -1.58 16.69 -11.15
N LEU A 127 -2.15 16.82 -9.95
CA LEU A 127 -3.37 16.12 -9.54
C LEU A 127 -4.55 16.44 -10.47
N ILE A 128 -4.81 17.71 -10.73
CA ILE A 128 -5.89 18.12 -11.64
C ILE A 128 -5.63 17.59 -13.06
N ARG A 129 -4.39 17.67 -13.56
CA ARG A 129 -4.02 17.14 -14.88
C ARG A 129 -4.21 15.62 -14.95
N PHE A 130 -3.81 14.87 -13.93
CA PHE A 130 -4.03 13.43 -13.86
C PHE A 130 -5.52 13.10 -13.81
N ALA A 131 -6.30 13.77 -12.98
CA ALA A 131 -7.74 13.58 -12.85
C ALA A 131 -8.51 13.80 -14.17
N LYS A 132 -8.00 14.65 -15.09
CA LYS A 132 -8.56 14.81 -16.45
C LYS A 132 -8.49 13.52 -17.30
N HIS A 133 -7.63 12.57 -16.95
CA HIS A 133 -7.55 11.26 -17.61
C HIS A 133 -8.42 10.19 -16.93
N MET A 134 -9.12 10.54 -15.85
CA MET A 134 -9.99 9.65 -15.10
C MET A 134 -11.45 10.06 -15.27
N SER A 135 -12.28 9.19 -15.83
CA SER A 135 -13.74 9.42 -15.83
C SER A 135 -14.32 9.20 -14.43
N LEU A 136 -15.45 9.86 -14.12
CA LEU A 136 -16.13 9.67 -12.83
C LEU A 136 -16.48 8.19 -12.58
N SER A 137 -16.96 7.48 -13.58
CA SER A 137 -17.25 6.03 -13.44
C SER A 137 -16.00 5.19 -13.17
N ARG A 138 -14.83 5.63 -13.61
CA ARG A 138 -13.55 4.98 -13.25
C ARG A 138 -13.16 5.30 -11.80
N ALA A 139 -13.31 6.55 -11.38
CA ALA A 139 -13.07 6.94 -9.99
C ALA A 139 -13.96 6.13 -9.04
N MET A 140 -15.25 5.98 -9.35
CA MET A 140 -16.17 5.14 -8.58
C MET A 140 -15.67 3.69 -8.44
N ARG A 141 -15.19 3.06 -9.51
CA ARG A 141 -14.62 1.71 -9.46
C ARG A 141 -13.35 1.58 -8.62
N THR A 142 -12.65 2.68 -8.32
CA THR A 142 -11.46 2.67 -7.45
C THR A 142 -11.79 2.77 -5.96
N LEU A 143 -13.04 2.97 -5.56
CA LEU A 143 -13.45 3.03 -4.15
C LEU A 143 -13.03 1.80 -3.35
N THR A 144 -12.99 0.64 -3.99
CA THR A 144 -12.54 -0.61 -3.34
C THR A 144 -11.09 -0.56 -2.84
N ILE A 145 -10.24 0.31 -3.40
CA ILE A 145 -8.85 0.52 -2.97
C ILE A 145 -8.80 1.06 -1.53
N MET A 146 -9.76 1.94 -1.20
CA MET A 146 -9.90 2.52 0.13
C MET A 146 -10.88 1.74 1.03
N GLY A 147 -11.33 0.56 0.56
CA GLY A 147 -12.28 -0.29 1.29
C GLY A 147 -13.71 0.25 1.32
N ARG A 148 -14.09 1.04 0.31
CA ARG A 148 -15.42 1.61 0.13
C ARG A 148 -16.12 1.06 -1.10
N SER A 149 -17.43 1.27 -1.18
CA SER A 149 -18.26 0.89 -2.30
C SER A 149 -19.21 2.04 -2.71
N GLU A 150 -19.86 1.93 -3.86
CA GLU A 150 -20.85 2.90 -4.32
C GLU A 150 -22.09 2.96 -3.41
N LYS A 151 -22.28 1.98 -2.52
CA LYS A 151 -23.39 1.93 -1.56
C LYS A 151 -23.13 2.73 -0.30
N ASP A 152 -21.87 3.13 -0.06
CA ASP A 152 -21.49 3.90 1.11
C ASP A 152 -21.88 5.38 0.94
N LYS A 153 -22.03 6.09 2.05
CA LYS A 153 -22.15 7.55 2.02
C LYS A 153 -20.79 8.12 1.63
N LEU A 154 -20.73 8.70 0.45
CA LEU A 154 -19.50 9.23 -0.13
C LEU A 154 -19.56 10.75 -0.18
N ASP A 155 -18.39 11.38 -0.02
CA ASP A 155 -18.18 12.78 -0.31
C ASP A 155 -17.27 12.98 -1.53
N LEU A 156 -17.13 14.22 -1.98
CA LEU A 156 -16.33 14.55 -3.15
C LEU A 156 -14.82 14.32 -2.92
N ALA A 157 -14.34 14.50 -1.69
CA ALA A 157 -12.93 14.33 -1.36
C ALA A 157 -12.47 12.87 -1.61
N GLN A 158 -13.34 11.91 -1.36
CA GLN A 158 -13.05 10.49 -1.59
C GLN A 158 -12.80 10.14 -3.07
N MET A 159 -13.33 10.97 -4.00
CA MET A 159 -13.02 10.83 -5.43
C MET A 159 -11.58 11.25 -5.77
N LEU A 160 -10.92 12.01 -4.89
CA LEU A 160 -9.53 12.42 -5.06
C LEU A 160 -8.53 11.37 -4.56
N TYR A 161 -8.96 10.39 -3.77
CA TYR A 161 -8.10 9.38 -3.14
C TYR A 161 -7.20 8.66 -4.16
N ALA A 162 -7.79 8.03 -5.16
CA ALA A 162 -7.03 7.28 -6.17
C ALA A 162 -6.18 8.20 -7.09
N PRO A 163 -6.66 9.36 -7.58
CA PRO A 163 -5.81 10.31 -8.28
C PRO A 163 -4.63 10.81 -7.44
N MET A 164 -4.83 11.08 -6.15
CA MET A 164 -3.74 11.50 -5.26
C MET A 164 -2.69 10.40 -5.12
N GLN A 165 -3.10 9.15 -4.89
CA GLN A 165 -2.16 8.02 -4.80
C GLN A 165 -1.32 7.86 -6.08
N ALA A 166 -1.91 8.09 -7.26
CA ALA A 166 -1.16 8.08 -8.51
C ALA A 166 -0.15 9.24 -8.58
N VAL A 167 -0.56 10.44 -8.18
CA VAL A 167 0.33 11.62 -8.21
C VAL A 167 1.44 11.50 -7.16
N ASP A 168 1.20 10.89 -6.01
CA ASP A 168 2.23 10.57 -5.01
C ASP A 168 3.35 9.73 -5.63
N ILE A 169 3.00 8.70 -6.41
CA ILE A 169 3.96 7.84 -7.12
C ILE A 169 4.84 8.67 -8.06
N HIS A 170 4.24 9.59 -8.81
CA HIS A 170 4.98 10.49 -9.70
C HIS A 170 5.83 11.49 -8.90
N ALA A 171 5.24 12.10 -7.88
CA ALA A 171 5.88 13.15 -7.07
C ALA A 171 7.14 12.65 -6.36
N MET A 172 7.16 11.41 -5.93
CA MET A 172 8.32 10.75 -5.32
C MET A 172 9.32 10.19 -6.33
N ASP A 173 9.05 10.29 -7.64
CA ASP A 173 9.91 9.78 -8.73
C ASP A 173 10.31 8.31 -8.53
N LEU A 174 9.33 7.45 -8.32
CA LEU A 174 9.54 6.05 -7.98
C LEU A 174 9.92 5.18 -9.18
N ASP A 175 10.76 4.17 -8.93
CA ASP A 175 11.10 3.11 -9.89
C ASP A 175 10.28 1.84 -9.62
N ILE A 176 9.93 1.58 -8.35
CA ILE A 176 9.16 0.42 -7.90
C ILE A 176 8.01 0.91 -7.02
N VAL A 177 6.79 0.46 -7.33
CA VAL A 177 5.61 0.61 -6.48
C VAL A 177 5.24 -0.74 -5.89
N HIS A 178 5.15 -0.81 -4.56
CA HIS A 178 4.89 -2.04 -3.84
C HIS A 178 3.62 -1.92 -3.00
N SER A 179 2.79 -2.96 -3.01
CA SER A 179 1.56 -3.01 -2.21
C SER A 179 1.04 -4.43 -2.04
N GLY A 180 -0.01 -4.61 -1.25
CA GLY A 180 -0.86 -5.80 -1.34
C GLY A 180 -1.64 -5.85 -2.65
N MET A 181 -2.14 -7.03 -3.00
CA MET A 181 -2.97 -7.25 -4.20
C MET A 181 -4.22 -6.35 -4.25
N ASP A 182 -4.71 -5.88 -3.10
CA ASP A 182 -5.85 -4.98 -3.00
C ASP A 182 -5.62 -3.60 -3.65
N GLN A 183 -4.37 -3.19 -3.82
CA GLN A 183 -3.99 -1.93 -4.47
C GLN A 183 -3.64 -2.10 -5.97
N ARG A 184 -3.74 -3.30 -6.51
CA ARG A 184 -3.38 -3.59 -7.91
C ARG A 184 -4.09 -2.67 -8.92
N LYS A 185 -5.37 -2.38 -8.69
CA LYS A 185 -6.20 -1.56 -9.61
C LYS A 185 -5.57 -0.17 -9.85
N ILE A 186 -5.07 0.49 -8.80
CA ILE A 186 -4.45 1.82 -8.98
C ILE A 186 -3.09 1.73 -9.69
N HIS A 187 -2.29 0.71 -9.41
CA HIS A 187 -1.00 0.56 -10.08
C HIS A 187 -1.17 0.26 -11.58
N MET A 188 -2.18 -0.53 -11.97
CA MET A 188 -2.49 -0.74 -13.40
C MET A 188 -2.98 0.56 -14.04
N PHE A 189 -3.72 1.37 -13.31
CA PHE A 189 -4.18 2.66 -13.79
C PHE A 189 -3.02 3.66 -13.97
N VAL A 190 -2.07 3.69 -13.03
CA VAL A 190 -0.81 4.43 -13.15
C VAL A 190 -0.08 4.03 -14.44
N ARG A 191 0.10 2.75 -14.67
CA ARG A 191 0.79 2.22 -15.86
C ARG A 191 0.09 2.56 -17.17
N GLU A 192 -1.23 2.74 -17.18
CA GLU A 192 -2.00 3.17 -18.37
C GLU A 192 -1.87 4.68 -18.63
N ILE A 193 -1.88 5.51 -17.59
CA ILE A 193 -1.99 6.96 -17.74
C ILE A 193 -0.61 7.65 -17.80
N PHE A 194 0.37 7.18 -17.05
CA PHE A 194 1.70 7.83 -16.98
C PHE A 194 2.36 8.00 -18.36
N PRO A 195 2.32 7.03 -19.30
CA PRO A 195 2.84 7.24 -20.65
C PRO A 195 2.15 8.40 -21.39
N LYS A 196 0.83 8.57 -21.21
CA LYS A 196 0.05 9.67 -21.83
C LYS A 196 0.47 11.04 -21.27
N MET A 197 0.92 11.07 -20.02
CA MET A 197 1.42 12.27 -19.35
C MET A 197 2.93 12.45 -19.51
N LYS A 198 3.62 11.54 -20.18
CA LYS A 198 5.09 11.47 -20.28
C LYS A 198 5.76 11.37 -18.90
N TRP A 199 5.11 10.70 -17.96
CA TRP A 199 5.65 10.40 -16.65
C TRP A 199 6.34 9.03 -16.63
N LYS A 200 7.32 8.87 -15.76
CA LYS A 200 8.02 7.60 -15.56
C LYS A 200 7.07 6.52 -15.08
N VAL A 201 7.07 5.37 -15.72
CA VAL A 201 6.24 4.23 -15.35
C VAL A 201 7.04 3.33 -14.40
N PRO A 202 6.59 3.13 -13.16
CA PRO A 202 7.27 2.24 -12.23
C PRO A 202 6.95 0.77 -12.50
N VAL A 203 7.86 -0.12 -12.10
CA VAL A 203 7.57 -1.55 -11.95
C VAL A 203 6.61 -1.74 -10.77
N ALA A 204 5.50 -2.44 -10.99
CA ALA A 204 4.54 -2.72 -9.93
C ALA A 204 4.78 -4.12 -9.35
N ILE A 205 4.90 -4.21 -8.03
CA ILE A 205 5.11 -5.47 -7.31
C ILE A 205 4.03 -5.60 -6.24
N HIS A 206 3.32 -6.73 -6.28
CA HIS A 206 2.22 -7.00 -5.36
C HIS A 206 2.51 -8.23 -4.53
N HIS A 207 2.31 -8.11 -3.21
CA HIS A 207 2.41 -9.23 -2.29
C HIS A 207 1.03 -9.78 -1.93
N ARG A 208 1.00 -11.05 -1.52
CA ARG A 208 -0.21 -11.70 -1.00
C ARG A 208 -0.69 -11.01 0.27
N LEU A 209 -2.00 -10.94 0.42
CA LEU A 209 -2.60 -10.48 1.66
C LEU A 209 -2.61 -11.61 2.68
N LEU A 210 -2.30 -11.30 3.94
CA LEU A 210 -2.40 -12.26 5.01
C LEU A 210 -3.89 -12.53 5.31
N PRO A 211 -4.36 -13.79 5.25
CA PRO A 211 -5.72 -14.13 5.61
C PRO A 211 -6.04 -13.72 7.04
N GLY A 212 -7.27 -13.30 7.27
CA GLY A 212 -7.81 -13.09 8.61
C GLY A 212 -8.10 -14.41 9.32
N LEU A 213 -8.35 -14.33 10.62
CA LEU A 213 -8.66 -15.51 11.46
C LEU A 213 -10.13 -15.95 11.36
N ALA A 214 -10.99 -15.14 10.76
CA ALA A 214 -12.41 -15.49 10.57
C ALA A 214 -12.60 -16.24 9.25
N GLU A 215 -13.67 -17.03 9.19
CA GLU A 215 -14.10 -17.63 7.94
C GLU A 215 -14.33 -16.55 6.87
N PRO A 216 -13.74 -16.68 5.67
CA PRO A 216 -13.94 -15.71 4.60
C PRO A 216 -15.40 -15.72 4.14
N GLU A 217 -15.99 -14.55 3.98
CA GLU A 217 -17.32 -14.44 3.38
C GLU A 217 -17.25 -14.85 1.90
N PRO A 218 -18.23 -15.61 1.39
CA PRO A 218 -18.28 -15.96 -0.03
C PRO A 218 -18.35 -14.69 -0.88
N THR A 219 -17.41 -14.52 -1.78
CA THR A 219 -17.38 -13.44 -2.76
C THR A 219 -17.26 -14.03 -4.16
N SER A 220 -17.35 -13.23 -5.20
CA SER A 220 -17.22 -13.68 -6.58
C SER A 220 -16.25 -12.80 -7.36
N GLY A 221 -15.36 -13.43 -8.15
CA GLY A 221 -14.46 -12.75 -9.08
C GLY A 221 -13.12 -12.29 -8.48
N GLU A 222 -12.55 -11.20 -8.98
CA GLU A 222 -11.23 -10.70 -8.53
C GLU A 222 -11.21 -10.32 -7.03
N ASP A 223 -12.36 -10.04 -6.45
CA ASP A 223 -12.49 -9.66 -5.04
C ASP A 223 -12.31 -10.86 -4.09
N ASP A 224 -12.36 -12.12 -4.58
CA ASP A 224 -12.12 -13.32 -3.76
C ASP A 224 -10.73 -13.31 -3.11
N LYS A 225 -9.70 -12.83 -3.81
CA LYS A 225 -8.33 -12.73 -3.29
C LYS A 225 -8.16 -11.67 -2.20
N ILE A 226 -9.11 -10.74 -2.11
CA ILE A 226 -9.11 -9.62 -1.16
C ILE A 226 -10.04 -9.93 0.02
N ALA A 227 -11.06 -10.77 -0.23
CA ALA A 227 -12.01 -11.18 0.78
C ALA A 227 -11.33 -11.98 1.90
N GLY A 228 -11.76 -11.73 3.13
CA GLY A 228 -11.22 -12.45 4.29
C GLY A 228 -9.81 -12.06 4.70
N LYS A 229 -9.20 -10.99 4.15
CA LYS A 229 -7.90 -10.50 4.61
C LYS A 229 -7.96 -10.03 6.06
N MET A 230 -6.83 -10.15 6.77
CA MET A 230 -6.64 -9.54 8.09
C MET A 230 -6.87 -8.03 8.00
N SER A 231 -7.74 -7.50 8.86
CA SER A 231 -8.21 -6.11 8.76
C SER A 231 -8.27 -5.42 10.12
N LYS A 232 -7.84 -4.16 10.15
CA LYS A 232 -7.93 -3.28 11.30
C LYS A 232 -9.38 -2.96 11.71
N SER A 233 -10.29 -2.95 10.75
CA SER A 233 -11.73 -2.68 10.99
C SER A 233 -12.48 -3.86 11.62
N LYS A 234 -11.90 -5.07 11.59
CA LYS A 234 -12.45 -6.28 12.23
C LYS A 234 -11.43 -6.83 13.24
N PRO A 235 -11.34 -6.30 14.48
CA PRO A 235 -10.29 -6.67 15.45
C PRO A 235 -10.20 -8.16 15.76
N SER A 236 -11.30 -8.89 15.70
CA SER A 236 -11.32 -10.35 15.88
C SER A 236 -10.69 -11.14 14.72
N SER A 237 -10.51 -10.50 13.55
CA SER A 237 -9.96 -11.14 12.37
C SER A 237 -8.43 -11.08 12.29
N GLY A 238 -7.76 -10.39 13.22
CA GLY A 238 -6.34 -10.17 13.15
C GLY A 238 -5.60 -10.29 14.47
N ILE A 239 -4.31 -10.63 14.38
CA ILE A 239 -3.38 -10.54 15.49
C ILE A 239 -2.65 -9.21 15.36
N PHE A 240 -2.80 -8.38 16.39
CA PHE A 240 -2.19 -7.05 16.47
C PHE A 240 -0.91 -7.10 17.28
N ILE A 241 0.00 -6.17 17.02
CA ILE A 241 1.30 -6.14 17.71
C ILE A 241 1.19 -5.77 19.21
N HIS A 242 0.03 -5.30 19.63
CA HIS A 242 -0.28 -4.97 21.02
C HIS A 242 -1.17 -5.99 21.72
N ASP A 243 -1.55 -7.07 21.04
CA ASP A 243 -2.31 -8.14 21.68
C ASP A 243 -1.45 -8.83 22.74
N SER A 244 -2.04 -9.09 23.90
CA SER A 244 -1.42 -9.90 24.96
C SER A 244 -1.33 -11.38 24.53
N ASP A 245 -0.50 -12.15 25.22
CA ASP A 245 -0.36 -13.59 24.99
C ASP A 245 -1.71 -14.32 25.11
N GLU A 246 -2.56 -13.90 26.07
CA GLU A 246 -3.90 -14.47 26.28
C GLU A 246 -4.83 -14.15 25.11
N GLU A 247 -4.80 -12.92 24.61
CA GLU A 247 -5.59 -12.48 23.44
C GLU A 247 -5.16 -13.23 22.20
N ILE A 248 -3.84 -13.35 21.94
CA ILE A 248 -3.30 -14.12 20.81
C ILE A 248 -3.76 -15.57 20.88
N ARG A 249 -3.61 -16.24 22.04
CA ARG A 249 -4.05 -17.62 22.24
C ARG A 249 -5.56 -17.80 22.02
N SER A 250 -6.35 -16.83 22.54
CA SER A 250 -7.82 -16.85 22.38
C SER A 250 -8.22 -16.71 20.90
N LYS A 251 -7.58 -15.76 20.17
CA LYS A 251 -7.83 -15.54 18.75
C LYS A 251 -7.46 -16.77 17.91
N ILE A 252 -6.29 -17.37 18.16
CA ILE A 252 -5.84 -18.56 17.42
C ILE A 252 -6.78 -19.76 17.68
N LYS A 253 -7.21 -19.97 18.93
CA LYS A 253 -8.15 -21.07 19.26
C LYS A 253 -9.50 -20.94 18.55
N LYS A 254 -9.92 -19.73 18.22
CA LYS A 254 -11.18 -19.44 17.54
C LYS A 254 -11.01 -19.25 16.03
N ALA A 255 -9.78 -19.33 15.54
CA ALA A 255 -9.50 -19.16 14.12
C ALA A 255 -10.18 -20.24 13.29
N TRP A 256 -10.76 -19.81 12.18
CA TRP A 256 -11.29 -20.72 11.18
C TRP A 256 -10.14 -21.49 10.52
N CYS A 257 -10.32 -22.79 10.39
CA CYS A 257 -9.40 -23.68 9.70
C CYS A 257 -10.22 -24.49 8.67
N PRO A 258 -9.95 -24.36 7.37
CA PRO A 258 -10.60 -25.20 6.37
C PRO A 258 -10.24 -26.67 6.60
N GLU A 259 -11.18 -27.58 6.33
CA GLU A 259 -10.98 -29.04 6.34
C GLU A 259 -10.02 -29.47 5.23
#